data_531ff0859c2d66eecdef5baa0ef923c4
#
_entry.id   531ff0859c2d66eecdef5baa0ef923c4
#
_cell.length_a   1.000
_cell.length_b   1.000
_cell.length_c   1.000
_cell.angle_alpha   90.00
_cell.angle_beta   90.00
_cell.angle_gamma   90.00
#
_symmetry.space_group_name_H-M   'P 1'
#
loop_
_entity.id
_entity.type
_entity.pdbx_description
1 polymer ?
#
loop_
_entity_poly.entity_id
_entity_poly.type
_entity_poly.pdbx_seq_one_letter_code
_entity_poly.pdbx_strand_id
1 'polypeptide(L)'
;MKIIDRTRNGVTFLSADGFEAAGGVAHGFSTRLGGVSTGIYESMDLGTTRGDEPGHVRENYRRFFAAIGADADSIAMSNQIHSDLVRPVTCADVKRDLYDVEPYEVDGLVTDIPGVSLVVFGADCLPVLFYDPVRRVVAAAHAGWRGTAAGIVERAVEKMAFYGSRPEDILAAIGPGISRCCFETHEDVPNAMTSALGVCATPYIDPIENGKFKVDLKGINAMRLERAGLLPEHIAVSGDCTACHPEKYWSHRVTNGVRGSQAAVIELLK
;
A
#
# COMPACT_ATOMS: atom_id res chain seq x y z
N MET A 1 -1.86 15.02 8.71
CA MET A 1 -2.86 13.94 8.46
C MET A 1 -2.59 12.74 9.37
N LYS A 2 -3.60 11.86 9.56
CA LYS A 2 -3.52 10.64 10.38
C LYS A 2 -4.16 9.46 9.67
N ILE A 3 -3.67 8.26 9.98
CA ILE A 3 -4.34 7.00 9.64
C ILE A 3 -5.26 6.63 10.80
N ILE A 4 -6.50 6.30 10.50
CA ILE A 4 -7.57 6.04 11.49
C ILE A 4 -8.32 4.74 11.18
N ASP A 5 -8.69 4.02 12.24
CA ASP A 5 -9.51 2.81 12.13
C ASP A 5 -10.96 3.16 11.77
N ARG A 6 -11.54 2.34 10.90
CA ARG A 6 -12.94 2.40 10.47
C ARG A 6 -13.57 1.02 10.54
N THR A 7 -14.86 0.99 10.84
CA THR A 7 -15.67 -0.22 10.66
C THR A 7 -16.98 0.14 9.98
N ARG A 8 -17.24 -0.48 8.82
CA ARG A 8 -18.49 -0.33 8.08
C ARG A 8 -18.98 -1.70 7.62
N ASN A 9 -20.25 -1.99 7.80
CA ASN A 9 -20.87 -3.25 7.40
C ASN A 9 -20.13 -4.50 7.92
N GLY A 10 -19.55 -4.45 9.12
CA GLY A 10 -18.77 -5.53 9.72
C GLY A 10 -17.34 -5.69 9.19
N VAL A 11 -16.90 -4.84 8.25
CA VAL A 11 -15.53 -4.82 7.72
C VAL A 11 -14.71 -3.77 8.45
N THR A 12 -13.57 -4.17 8.99
CA THR A 12 -12.60 -3.26 9.63
C THR A 12 -11.48 -2.92 8.63
N PHE A 13 -11.21 -1.63 8.47
CA PHE A 13 -10.16 -1.11 7.58
C PHE A 13 -9.58 0.18 8.15
N LEU A 14 -8.50 0.68 7.55
CA LEU A 14 -7.92 1.98 7.90
C LEU A 14 -8.13 2.96 6.76
N SER A 15 -8.32 4.24 7.10
CA SER A 15 -8.41 5.35 6.15
C SER A 15 -7.47 6.49 6.56
N ALA A 16 -7.20 7.41 5.62
CA ALA A 16 -6.47 8.65 5.87
C ALA A 16 -7.47 9.80 6.05
N ASP A 17 -7.45 10.47 7.20
CA ASP A 17 -8.36 11.57 7.52
C ASP A 17 -8.26 12.76 6.55
N GLY A 18 -7.04 13.04 6.04
CA GLY A 18 -6.83 14.08 5.05
C GLY A 18 -7.47 13.78 3.69
N PHE A 19 -7.51 12.51 3.25
CA PHE A 19 -8.21 12.11 2.03
C PHE A 19 -9.72 12.23 2.20
N GLU A 20 -10.24 11.82 3.37
CA GLU A 20 -11.66 11.99 3.69
C GLU A 20 -12.05 13.48 3.72
N ALA A 21 -11.21 14.33 4.32
CA ALA A 21 -11.44 15.77 4.41
C ALA A 21 -11.41 16.48 3.04
N ALA A 22 -10.50 16.05 2.14
CA ALA A 22 -10.44 16.56 0.77
C ALA A 22 -11.64 16.12 -0.08
N GLY A 23 -12.20 14.94 0.22
CA GLY A 23 -13.32 14.37 -0.53
C GLY A 23 -12.95 13.96 -1.95
N GLY A 24 -13.93 13.46 -2.74
CA GLY A 24 -13.74 13.11 -4.14
C GLY A 24 -12.95 11.81 -4.39
N VAL A 25 -12.62 11.06 -3.34
CA VAL A 25 -11.86 9.81 -3.42
C VAL A 25 -12.42 8.76 -2.47
N ALA A 26 -12.56 7.51 -2.93
CA ALA A 26 -12.73 6.33 -2.08
C ALA A 26 -11.37 5.68 -1.83
N HIS A 27 -11.08 5.29 -0.59
CA HIS A 27 -9.80 4.66 -0.27
C HIS A 27 -9.88 3.83 1.01
N GLY A 28 -8.96 2.90 1.15
CA GLY A 28 -8.79 2.15 2.39
C GLY A 28 -7.63 1.16 2.34
N PHE A 29 -7.13 0.85 3.53
CA PHE A 29 -6.20 -0.24 3.77
C PHE A 29 -6.98 -1.35 4.48
N SER A 30 -7.11 -2.51 3.87
CA SER A 30 -7.83 -3.62 4.49
C SER A 30 -7.09 -4.16 5.72
N THR A 31 -7.85 -4.72 6.63
CA THR A 31 -7.35 -5.64 7.67
C THR A 31 -7.70 -7.07 7.28
N ARG A 32 -7.39 -8.06 8.11
CA ARG A 32 -7.87 -9.44 7.94
C ARG A 32 -9.24 -9.69 8.58
N LEU A 33 -9.96 -8.64 9.01
CA LEU A 33 -11.22 -8.74 9.75
C LEU A 33 -12.43 -8.41 8.88
N GLY A 34 -13.51 -9.23 9.03
CA GLY A 34 -14.80 -8.96 8.39
C GLY A 34 -15.02 -9.66 7.05
N GLY A 35 -14.15 -10.58 6.66
CA GLY A 35 -14.31 -11.44 5.49
C GLY A 35 -15.05 -12.73 5.75
N VAL A 36 -15.02 -13.61 4.75
CA VAL A 36 -15.68 -14.94 4.76
C VAL A 36 -14.73 -16.11 4.59
N SER A 37 -13.47 -15.86 4.32
CA SER A 37 -12.46 -16.91 4.18
C SER A 37 -12.29 -17.69 5.48
N THR A 38 -11.88 -18.95 5.38
CA THR A 38 -11.78 -19.88 6.51
C THR A 38 -10.38 -20.48 6.63
N GLY A 39 -10.11 -21.14 7.74
CA GLY A 39 -8.84 -21.83 7.98
C GLY A 39 -7.66 -20.84 8.01
N ILE A 40 -6.59 -21.14 7.27
CA ILE A 40 -5.38 -20.31 7.24
C ILE A 40 -5.61 -18.90 6.61
N TYR A 41 -6.72 -18.73 5.89
CA TYR A 41 -7.12 -17.48 5.22
C TYR A 41 -8.16 -16.68 6.00
N GLU A 42 -8.50 -17.10 7.24
CA GLU A 42 -9.51 -16.40 8.06
C GLU A 42 -9.07 -14.97 8.40
N SER A 43 -9.88 -13.93 8.08
CA SER A 43 -11.18 -13.98 7.43
C SER A 43 -11.21 -13.18 6.12
N MET A 44 -10.53 -12.04 6.02
CA MET A 44 -10.49 -11.13 4.87
C MET A 44 -9.19 -11.36 4.09
N ASP A 45 -9.13 -12.42 3.29
CA ASP A 45 -8.08 -12.57 2.29
C ASP A 45 -8.51 -11.91 0.98
N LEU A 46 -7.64 -11.04 0.44
CA LEU A 46 -7.80 -10.36 -0.85
C LEU A 46 -6.77 -10.83 -1.88
N GLY A 47 -5.96 -11.83 -1.55
CA GLY A 47 -4.92 -12.36 -2.42
C GLY A 47 -5.48 -13.36 -3.44
N THR A 48 -5.45 -13.02 -4.73
CA THR A 48 -5.94 -13.88 -5.83
C THR A 48 -5.04 -15.09 -6.14
N THR A 49 -3.80 -15.08 -5.65
CA THR A 49 -2.78 -16.11 -5.97
C THR A 49 -2.31 -16.90 -4.74
N ARG A 50 -3.02 -16.80 -3.60
CA ARG A 50 -2.60 -17.44 -2.33
C ARG A 50 -3.15 -18.82 -2.10
N GLY A 51 -4.16 -19.24 -2.88
CA GLY A 51 -4.77 -20.57 -2.80
C GLY A 51 -6.02 -20.64 -1.93
N ASP A 52 -6.59 -19.50 -1.55
CA ASP A 52 -7.93 -19.45 -0.96
C ASP A 52 -9.01 -19.76 -2.00
N GLU A 53 -10.20 -20.12 -1.54
CA GLU A 53 -11.33 -20.40 -2.41
C GLU A 53 -11.74 -19.14 -3.20
N PRO A 54 -11.82 -19.19 -4.55
CA PRO A 54 -12.16 -18.03 -5.37
C PRO A 54 -13.48 -17.36 -5.00
N GLY A 55 -14.48 -18.12 -4.55
CA GLY A 55 -15.76 -17.59 -4.08
C GLY A 55 -15.62 -16.73 -2.82
N HIS A 56 -14.77 -17.15 -1.88
CA HIS A 56 -14.49 -16.39 -0.67
C HIS A 56 -13.76 -15.08 -1.00
N VAL A 57 -12.74 -15.13 -1.85
CA VAL A 57 -11.98 -13.96 -2.25
C VAL A 57 -12.88 -12.93 -2.96
N ARG A 58 -13.74 -13.37 -3.91
CA ARG A 58 -14.71 -12.46 -4.56
C ARG A 58 -15.66 -11.81 -3.58
N GLU A 59 -16.20 -12.56 -2.60
CA GLU A 59 -17.07 -11.99 -1.56
C GLU A 59 -16.30 -11.02 -0.65
N ASN A 60 -15.03 -11.30 -0.35
CA ASN A 60 -14.16 -10.38 0.42
C ASN A 60 -13.94 -9.06 -0.34
N TYR A 61 -13.68 -9.11 -1.64
CA TYR A 61 -13.60 -7.91 -2.49
C TYR A 61 -14.89 -7.12 -2.44
N ARG A 62 -16.04 -7.76 -2.68
CA ARG A 62 -17.35 -7.11 -2.62
C ARG A 62 -17.58 -6.42 -1.28
N ARG A 63 -17.24 -7.06 -0.16
CA ARG A 63 -17.39 -6.49 1.20
C ARG A 63 -16.47 -5.31 1.43
N PHE A 64 -15.20 -5.47 1.11
CA PHE A 64 -14.21 -4.42 1.36
C PHE A 64 -14.48 -3.19 0.51
N PHE A 65 -14.75 -3.36 -0.78
CA PHE A 65 -15.07 -2.26 -1.68
C PHE A 65 -16.36 -1.53 -1.27
N ALA A 66 -17.40 -2.25 -0.90
CA ALA A 66 -18.62 -1.66 -0.34
C ALA A 66 -18.36 -0.88 0.97
N ALA A 67 -17.43 -1.34 1.81
CA ALA A 67 -17.09 -0.65 3.06
C ALA A 67 -16.37 0.68 2.81
N ILE A 68 -15.47 0.74 1.81
CA ILE A 68 -14.74 1.96 1.47
C ILE A 68 -15.48 2.86 0.47
N GLY A 69 -16.54 2.37 -0.18
CA GLY A 69 -17.33 3.11 -1.16
C GLY A 69 -16.70 3.16 -2.55
N ALA A 70 -15.89 2.15 -2.91
CA ALA A 70 -15.26 1.99 -4.23
C ALA A 70 -16.03 0.99 -5.11
N ASP A 71 -15.73 0.98 -6.42
CA ASP A 71 -16.34 0.09 -7.40
C ASP A 71 -15.53 -1.22 -7.53
N ALA A 72 -16.12 -2.34 -7.08
CA ALA A 72 -15.49 -3.65 -7.16
C ALA A 72 -15.45 -4.25 -8.58
N ASP A 73 -16.15 -3.67 -9.54
CA ASP A 73 -16.19 -4.14 -10.94
C ASP A 73 -15.20 -3.38 -11.84
N SER A 74 -14.47 -2.41 -11.29
CA SER A 74 -13.57 -1.53 -12.04
C SER A 74 -12.16 -1.50 -11.45
N ILE A 75 -11.53 -2.67 -11.35
CA ILE A 75 -10.25 -2.88 -10.64
C ILE A 75 -9.09 -2.92 -11.64
N ALA A 76 -8.03 -2.18 -11.32
CA ALA A 76 -6.71 -2.29 -11.94
C ALA A 76 -5.67 -2.70 -10.90
N MET A 77 -4.89 -3.72 -11.21
CA MET A 77 -3.80 -4.24 -10.38
C MET A 77 -2.64 -4.73 -11.24
N SER A 78 -1.55 -5.14 -10.63
CA SER A 78 -0.32 -5.58 -11.31
C SER A 78 0.32 -6.76 -10.60
N ASN A 79 1.17 -7.49 -11.30
CA ASN A 79 2.10 -8.43 -10.70
C ASN A 79 3.24 -7.65 -10.01
N GLN A 80 3.21 -7.59 -8.68
CA GLN A 80 4.20 -6.87 -7.87
C GLN A 80 5.50 -7.67 -7.78
N ILE A 81 6.60 -7.10 -8.24
CA ILE A 81 7.92 -7.73 -8.35
C ILE A 81 8.99 -7.10 -7.45
N HIS A 82 8.59 -6.20 -6.53
CA HIS A 82 9.45 -5.43 -5.63
C HIS A 82 10.39 -4.45 -6.35
N SER A 83 9.91 -3.85 -7.44
CA SER A 83 10.60 -2.82 -8.23
C SER A 83 10.26 -1.39 -7.76
N ASP A 84 10.78 -0.38 -8.49
CA ASP A 84 10.37 1.03 -8.39
C ASP A 84 9.52 1.48 -9.59
N LEU A 85 9.02 0.53 -10.39
CA LEU A 85 8.26 0.83 -11.59
C LEU A 85 6.84 1.25 -11.25
N VAL A 86 6.42 2.42 -11.79
CA VAL A 86 5.06 2.96 -11.66
C VAL A 86 4.46 3.15 -13.04
N ARG A 87 3.27 2.57 -13.27
CA ARG A 87 2.58 2.53 -14.55
C ARG A 87 1.33 3.43 -14.55
N PRO A 88 1.12 4.27 -15.59
CA PRO A 88 -0.17 4.86 -15.89
C PRO A 88 -1.22 3.79 -16.20
N VAL A 89 -2.41 3.92 -15.60
CA VAL A 89 -3.56 3.04 -15.79
C VAL A 89 -4.64 3.75 -16.58
N THR A 90 -5.22 3.02 -17.54
CA THR A 90 -6.34 3.45 -18.38
C THR A 90 -7.54 2.52 -18.20
N CYS A 91 -8.69 2.85 -18.81
CA CYS A 91 -9.85 1.95 -18.83
C CYS A 91 -9.56 0.58 -19.48
N ALA A 92 -8.54 0.49 -20.33
CA ALA A 92 -8.15 -0.78 -20.96
C ALA A 92 -7.41 -1.72 -20.01
N ASP A 93 -6.90 -1.20 -18.89
CA ASP A 93 -6.19 -1.96 -17.86
C ASP A 93 -7.13 -2.51 -16.77
N VAL A 94 -8.42 -2.15 -16.83
CA VAL A 94 -9.43 -2.66 -15.90
C VAL A 94 -9.67 -4.14 -16.18
N LYS A 95 -9.60 -4.95 -15.14
CA LYS A 95 -9.81 -6.40 -15.21
C LYS A 95 -11.26 -6.73 -15.59
N ARG A 96 -11.44 -7.72 -16.46
CA ARG A 96 -12.76 -8.29 -16.77
C ARG A 96 -13.19 -9.31 -15.73
N ASP A 97 -12.22 -10.04 -15.19
CA ASP A 97 -12.38 -10.98 -14.11
C ASP A 97 -11.27 -10.78 -13.08
N LEU A 98 -11.60 -10.92 -11.79
CA LEU A 98 -10.64 -10.77 -10.69
C LEU A 98 -9.40 -11.69 -10.83
N TYR A 99 -9.57 -12.85 -11.45
CA TYR A 99 -8.53 -13.88 -11.64
C TYR A 99 -7.84 -13.81 -13.01
N ASP A 100 -8.14 -12.81 -13.85
CA ASP A 100 -7.36 -12.59 -15.07
C ASP A 100 -5.87 -12.39 -14.71
N VAL A 101 -5.00 -12.90 -15.56
CA VAL A 101 -3.54 -12.75 -15.38
C VAL A 101 -3.15 -11.28 -15.43
N GLU A 102 -2.29 -10.86 -14.51
CA GLU A 102 -1.75 -9.51 -14.51
C GLU A 102 -0.79 -9.32 -15.68
N PRO A 103 -1.09 -8.40 -16.63
CA PRO A 103 -0.28 -8.25 -17.81
C PRO A 103 1.02 -7.46 -17.58
N TYR A 104 1.16 -6.83 -16.42
CA TYR A 104 2.26 -5.90 -16.12
C TYR A 104 2.99 -6.27 -14.84
N GLU A 105 4.32 -6.19 -14.89
CA GLU A 105 5.22 -6.38 -13.76
C GLU A 105 5.69 -5.02 -13.23
N VAL A 106 4.89 -4.43 -12.32
CA VAL A 106 5.15 -3.13 -11.71
C VAL A 106 4.68 -3.11 -10.26
N ASP A 107 5.20 -2.21 -9.46
CA ASP A 107 4.84 -2.07 -8.05
C ASP A 107 4.08 -0.79 -7.74
N GLY A 108 3.80 0.04 -8.73
CA GLY A 108 2.98 1.23 -8.59
C GLY A 108 2.06 1.47 -9.78
N LEU A 109 0.91 2.06 -9.50
CA LEU A 109 -0.14 2.41 -10.47
C LEU A 109 -0.55 3.86 -10.25
N VAL A 110 -0.88 4.58 -11.33
CA VAL A 110 -1.37 5.97 -11.29
C VAL A 110 -2.45 6.18 -12.33
N THR A 111 -3.49 6.97 -12.00
CA THR A 111 -4.56 7.33 -12.94
C THR A 111 -5.22 8.66 -12.58
N ASP A 112 -5.79 9.34 -13.56
CA ASP A 112 -6.70 10.47 -13.45
C ASP A 112 -8.14 10.11 -13.84
N ILE A 113 -8.43 8.83 -14.06
CA ILE A 113 -9.73 8.35 -14.55
C ILE A 113 -10.65 8.03 -13.37
N PRO A 114 -11.80 8.74 -13.22
CA PRO A 114 -12.77 8.44 -12.18
C PRO A 114 -13.41 7.05 -12.35
N GLY A 115 -13.63 6.38 -11.22
CA GLY A 115 -14.26 5.06 -11.19
C GLY A 115 -13.32 3.91 -11.58
N VAL A 116 -12.00 4.14 -11.61
CA VAL A 116 -10.98 3.08 -11.73
C VAL A 116 -10.29 2.90 -10.39
N SER A 117 -10.48 1.75 -9.78
CA SER A 117 -9.88 1.39 -8.50
C SER A 117 -8.47 0.85 -8.68
N LEU A 118 -7.45 1.53 -8.16
CA LEU A 118 -6.08 1.04 -8.10
C LEU A 118 -5.89 0.17 -6.86
N VAL A 119 -5.35 -1.04 -7.03
CA VAL A 119 -5.15 -2.01 -5.95
C VAL A 119 -3.69 -2.43 -5.87
N VAL A 120 -3.11 -2.35 -4.66
CA VAL A 120 -1.81 -2.91 -4.32
C VAL A 120 -1.94 -3.80 -3.09
N PHE A 121 -1.12 -4.84 -3.02
CA PHE A 121 -1.16 -5.85 -1.97
C PHE A 121 0.02 -5.74 -1.03
N GLY A 122 -0.20 -6.13 0.23
CA GLY A 122 0.85 -6.25 1.22
C GLY A 122 0.58 -7.41 2.19
N ALA A 123 1.63 -7.82 2.85
CA ALA A 123 1.68 -8.50 4.13
C ALA A 123 3.12 -8.30 4.60
N ASP A 124 3.29 -7.28 5.41
CA ASP A 124 4.52 -6.65 5.89
C ASP A 124 5.07 -5.54 4.98
N CYS A 125 5.13 -5.69 3.65
CA CYS A 125 5.47 -4.58 2.76
C CYS A 125 4.46 -3.44 2.88
N LEU A 126 4.94 -2.19 2.76
CA LEU A 126 4.14 -0.99 2.97
C LEU A 126 3.31 -0.67 1.72
N PRO A 127 1.97 -0.62 1.82
CA PRO A 127 1.16 0.03 0.80
C PRO A 127 1.20 1.54 1.01
N VAL A 128 1.35 2.30 -0.07
CA VAL A 128 1.30 3.77 -0.04
C VAL A 128 0.27 4.25 -1.04
N LEU A 129 -0.69 5.04 -0.58
CA LEU A 129 -1.72 5.67 -1.40
C LEU A 129 -1.43 7.15 -1.55
N PHE A 130 -1.70 7.70 -2.73
CA PHE A 130 -1.49 9.11 -3.07
C PHE A 130 -2.75 9.70 -3.67
N TYR A 131 -3.04 10.96 -3.31
CA TYR A 131 -4.16 11.71 -3.85
C TYR A 131 -3.79 13.17 -4.06
N ASP A 132 -3.98 13.67 -5.27
CA ASP A 132 -3.97 15.10 -5.58
C ASP A 132 -5.42 15.55 -5.79
N PRO A 133 -6.02 16.29 -4.83
CA PRO A 133 -7.40 16.77 -4.95
C PRO A 133 -7.55 17.91 -5.98
N VAL A 134 -6.46 18.63 -6.30
CA VAL A 134 -6.46 19.76 -7.22
C VAL A 134 -6.52 19.27 -8.68
N ARG A 135 -5.68 18.29 -9.01
CA ARG A 135 -5.61 17.69 -10.35
C ARG A 135 -6.48 16.46 -10.52
N ARG A 136 -7.05 15.96 -9.42
CA ARG A 136 -7.83 14.73 -9.39
C ARG A 136 -7.03 13.57 -9.97
N VAL A 137 -5.88 13.29 -9.36
CA VAL A 137 -4.99 12.18 -9.70
C VAL A 137 -4.81 11.30 -8.47
N VAL A 138 -4.84 9.99 -8.67
CA VAL A 138 -4.55 9.01 -7.60
C VAL A 138 -3.43 8.08 -8.02
N ALA A 139 -2.67 7.60 -7.03
CA ALA A 139 -1.70 6.55 -7.22
C ALA A 139 -1.69 5.58 -6.04
N ALA A 140 -1.25 4.35 -6.30
CA ALA A 140 -1.02 3.34 -5.28
C ALA A 140 0.34 2.68 -5.52
N ALA A 141 1.14 2.48 -4.48
CA ALA A 141 2.46 1.88 -4.57
C ALA A 141 2.66 0.80 -3.50
N HIS A 142 3.31 -0.31 -3.91
CA HIS A 142 3.80 -1.36 -3.03
C HIS A 142 5.27 -1.09 -2.70
N ALA A 143 5.53 -0.56 -1.51
CA ALA A 143 6.87 -0.22 -1.04
C ALA A 143 7.45 -1.34 -0.15
N GLY A 144 7.86 -2.44 -0.75
CA GLY A 144 8.75 -3.42 -0.13
C GLY A 144 10.15 -2.80 0.06
N TRP A 145 11.07 -3.45 0.80
CA TRP A 145 12.37 -2.86 1.08
C TRP A 145 13.20 -2.54 -0.18
N ARG A 146 13.08 -3.36 -1.23
CA ARG A 146 13.76 -3.09 -2.52
C ARG A 146 13.19 -1.87 -3.21
N GLY A 147 11.86 -1.78 -3.33
CA GLY A 147 11.18 -0.61 -3.87
C GLY A 147 11.44 0.65 -3.04
N THR A 148 11.48 0.53 -1.70
CA THR A 148 11.87 1.63 -0.81
C THR A 148 13.31 2.08 -1.09
N ALA A 149 14.27 1.19 -1.22
CA ALA A 149 15.65 1.55 -1.57
C ALA A 149 15.74 2.22 -2.94
N ALA A 150 15.03 1.69 -3.94
CA ALA A 150 15.01 2.23 -5.30
C ALA A 150 14.20 3.53 -5.47
N GLY A 151 13.36 3.91 -4.49
CA GLY A 151 12.61 5.18 -4.50
C GLY A 151 11.22 5.10 -5.12
N ILE A 152 10.48 3.99 -4.92
CA ILE A 152 9.14 3.80 -5.49
C ILE A 152 8.18 4.96 -5.18
N VAL A 153 8.26 5.56 -3.99
CA VAL A 153 7.37 6.67 -3.60
C VAL A 153 7.71 7.96 -4.36
N GLU A 154 9.00 8.25 -4.59
CA GLU A 154 9.42 9.37 -5.46
C GLU A 154 8.96 9.12 -6.90
N ARG A 155 9.08 7.88 -7.41
CA ARG A 155 8.59 7.51 -8.76
C ARG A 155 7.09 7.71 -8.90
N ALA A 156 6.31 7.41 -7.84
CA ALA A 156 4.87 7.68 -7.84
C ALA A 156 4.58 9.18 -7.97
N VAL A 157 5.26 10.02 -7.19
CA VAL A 157 5.14 11.49 -7.27
C VAL A 157 5.54 12.01 -8.66
N GLU A 158 6.68 11.54 -9.21
CA GLU A 158 7.12 11.87 -10.58
C GLU A 158 6.06 11.50 -11.63
N LYS A 159 5.42 10.33 -11.49
CA LYS A 159 4.34 9.92 -12.42
C LYS A 159 3.08 10.76 -12.29
N MET A 160 2.70 11.16 -11.07
CA MET A 160 1.59 12.10 -10.88
C MET A 160 1.87 13.46 -11.50
N ALA A 161 3.14 13.91 -11.53
CA ALA A 161 3.53 15.16 -12.18
C ALA A 161 3.25 15.19 -13.70
N PHE A 162 3.23 14.02 -14.40
CA PHE A 162 2.82 13.96 -15.82
C PHE A 162 1.35 14.32 -16.03
N TYR A 163 0.52 14.20 -14.98
CA TYR A 163 -0.88 14.64 -14.96
C TYR A 163 -1.03 16.09 -14.45
N GLY A 164 0.09 16.78 -14.21
CA GLY A 164 0.12 18.16 -13.75
C GLY A 164 0.03 18.33 -12.22
N SER A 165 0.15 17.25 -11.45
CA SER A 165 0.25 17.34 -9.99
C SER A 165 1.51 18.05 -9.56
N ARG A 166 1.40 18.90 -8.54
CA ARG A 166 2.55 19.50 -7.87
C ARG A 166 2.77 18.80 -6.53
N PRO A 167 4.00 18.51 -6.14
CA PRO A 167 4.27 17.77 -4.90
C PRO A 167 3.60 18.36 -3.65
N GLU A 168 3.52 19.69 -3.55
CA GLU A 168 2.87 20.39 -2.44
C GLU A 168 1.34 20.21 -2.37
N ASP A 169 0.70 19.80 -3.48
CA ASP A 169 -0.74 19.52 -3.55
C ASP A 169 -1.05 18.04 -3.27
N ILE A 170 -0.03 17.16 -3.29
CA ILE A 170 -0.22 15.72 -3.12
C ILE A 170 -0.34 15.37 -1.63
N LEU A 171 -1.37 14.62 -1.31
CA LEU A 171 -1.54 13.94 -0.04
C LEU A 171 -1.03 12.50 -0.17
N ALA A 172 -0.29 11.99 0.82
CA ALA A 172 0.22 10.62 0.82
C ALA A 172 -0.10 9.89 2.13
N ALA A 173 -0.48 8.62 2.03
CA ALA A 173 -0.84 7.79 3.17
C ALA A 173 -0.02 6.49 3.13
N ILE A 174 0.90 6.32 4.06
CA ILE A 174 1.67 5.08 4.28
C ILE A 174 0.86 4.17 5.19
N GLY A 175 0.34 3.08 4.64
CA GLY A 175 -0.54 2.14 5.32
C GLY A 175 0.17 1.21 6.32
N PRO A 176 -0.59 0.26 6.90
CA PRO A 176 -0.03 -0.73 7.81
C PRO A 176 0.97 -1.65 7.08
N GLY A 177 2.09 -1.92 7.75
CA GLY A 177 3.13 -2.81 7.30
C GLY A 177 4.08 -3.11 8.45
N ILE A 178 5.11 -3.90 8.20
CA ILE A 178 6.08 -4.23 9.24
C ILE A 178 6.83 -2.96 9.67
N SER A 179 6.86 -2.70 10.97
CA SER A 179 7.55 -1.54 11.54
C SER A 179 8.94 -1.92 12.05
N ARG A 180 9.75 -0.90 12.34
CA ARG A 180 11.10 -1.02 12.90
C ARG A 180 11.21 -2.04 14.04
N CYS A 181 10.19 -2.13 14.92
CA CYS A 181 10.17 -3.07 16.05
C CYS A 181 10.35 -4.53 15.64
N CYS A 182 9.81 -4.93 14.46
CA CYS A 182 9.79 -6.32 13.99
C CYS A 182 10.58 -6.54 12.69
N PHE A 183 10.99 -5.47 11.98
CA PHE A 183 11.74 -5.61 10.72
C PHE A 183 13.23 -5.80 10.99
N GLU A 184 13.54 -6.98 11.53
CA GLU A 184 14.91 -7.47 11.68
C GLU A 184 15.42 -8.03 10.34
N THR A 185 16.62 -7.59 9.93
CA THR A 185 17.24 -7.90 8.64
C THR A 185 18.73 -8.23 8.79
N HIS A 186 19.30 -8.80 7.76
CA HIS A 186 20.75 -8.88 7.58
C HIS A 186 21.27 -7.60 6.91
N GLU A 187 22.56 -7.54 6.64
CA GLU A 187 23.25 -6.36 6.10
C GLU A 187 22.82 -5.95 4.68
N ASP A 188 22.15 -6.82 3.93
CA ASP A 188 21.65 -6.55 2.58
C ASP A 188 20.67 -5.37 2.55
N VAL A 189 19.77 -5.28 3.53
CA VAL A 189 18.78 -4.20 3.60
C VAL A 189 19.40 -2.86 4.00
N PRO A 190 20.14 -2.74 5.14
CA PRO A 190 20.80 -1.48 5.48
C PRO A 190 21.82 -1.02 4.45
N ASN A 191 22.54 -1.94 3.80
CA ASN A 191 23.48 -1.60 2.73
C ASN A 191 22.77 -1.00 1.52
N ALA A 192 21.62 -1.56 1.11
CA ALA A 192 20.79 -1.00 0.04
C ALA A 192 20.29 0.41 0.38
N MET A 193 19.81 0.63 1.63
CA MET A 193 19.36 1.95 2.08
C MET A 193 20.51 2.96 2.11
N THR A 194 21.67 2.55 2.63
CA THR A 194 22.86 3.44 2.70
C THR A 194 23.41 3.74 1.31
N SER A 195 23.42 2.79 0.40
CA SER A 195 23.82 3.01 -1.00
C SER A 195 22.92 4.01 -1.71
N ALA A 196 21.61 3.96 -1.45
CA ALA A 196 20.63 4.83 -2.10
C ALA A 196 20.53 6.24 -1.47
N LEU A 197 20.74 6.36 -0.16
CA LEU A 197 20.43 7.57 0.62
C LEU A 197 21.63 8.18 1.34
N GLY A 198 22.78 7.50 1.33
CA GLY A 198 23.96 7.94 2.07
C GLY A 198 23.69 8.07 3.57
N VAL A 199 24.21 9.11 4.17
CA VAL A 199 24.06 9.41 5.60
C VAL A 199 22.60 9.64 6.04
N CYS A 200 21.71 9.96 5.11
CA CYS A 200 20.29 10.16 5.42
C CYS A 200 19.59 8.86 5.85
N ALA A 201 20.14 7.69 5.53
CA ALA A 201 19.60 6.40 5.98
C ALA A 201 19.90 6.13 7.47
N THR A 202 20.96 6.72 8.03
CA THR A 202 21.47 6.38 9.38
C THR A 202 20.43 6.46 10.50
N PRO A 203 19.53 7.47 10.57
CA PRO A 203 18.53 7.55 11.64
C PRO A 203 17.48 6.44 11.62
N TYR A 204 17.40 5.70 10.52
CA TYR A 204 16.40 4.65 10.27
C TYR A 204 16.95 3.24 10.39
N ILE A 205 18.23 3.08 10.77
CA ILE A 205 18.93 1.80 10.83
C ILE A 205 19.56 1.64 12.21
N ASP A 206 19.08 0.66 12.98
CA ASP A 206 19.66 0.30 14.27
C ASP A 206 20.44 -1.01 14.13
N PRO A 207 21.76 -1.03 14.33
CA PRO A 207 22.50 -2.26 14.51
C PRO A 207 22.05 -2.96 15.79
N ILE A 208 21.89 -4.28 15.72
CA ILE A 208 21.54 -5.13 16.86
C ILE A 208 22.54 -6.30 16.94
N GLU A 209 22.34 -7.17 17.92
CA GLU A 209 23.22 -8.33 18.13
C GLU A 209 23.31 -9.26 16.91
N ASN A 210 24.38 -10.05 16.85
CA ASN A 210 24.64 -11.07 15.83
C ASN A 210 24.71 -10.53 14.38
N GLY A 211 25.15 -9.29 14.17
CA GLY A 211 25.31 -8.69 12.85
C GLY A 211 24.00 -8.42 12.13
N LYS A 212 22.91 -8.31 12.87
CA LYS A 212 21.59 -7.97 12.35
C LYS A 212 21.26 -6.50 12.56
N PHE A 213 20.18 -6.05 11.93
CA PHE A 213 19.73 -4.66 11.95
C PHE A 213 18.21 -4.60 12.06
N LYS A 214 17.71 -3.53 12.69
CA LYS A 214 16.32 -3.12 12.57
C LYS A 214 16.24 -1.90 11.68
N VAL A 215 15.34 -1.93 10.69
CA VAL A 215 15.20 -0.88 9.68
C VAL A 215 13.79 -0.28 9.72
N ASP A 216 13.70 1.04 9.73
CA ASP A 216 12.44 1.78 9.69
C ASP A 216 12.06 2.16 8.26
N LEU A 217 11.41 1.24 7.55
CA LEU A 217 10.94 1.50 6.18
C LEU A 217 9.86 2.60 6.13
N LYS A 218 9.04 2.74 7.18
CA LYS A 218 8.00 3.79 7.23
C LYS A 218 8.64 5.16 7.30
N GLY A 219 9.60 5.34 8.20
CA GLY A 219 10.36 6.59 8.34
C GLY A 219 11.15 6.93 7.07
N ILE A 220 11.78 5.92 6.42
CA ILE A 220 12.49 6.12 5.15
C ILE A 220 11.53 6.59 4.06
N ASN A 221 10.36 5.95 3.86
CA ASN A 221 9.42 6.38 2.84
C ASN A 221 8.82 7.76 3.14
N ALA A 222 8.54 8.10 4.41
CA ALA A 222 8.09 9.44 4.79
C ALA A 222 9.15 10.50 4.44
N MET A 223 10.42 10.28 4.81
CA MET A 223 11.53 11.17 4.47
C MET A 223 11.73 11.32 2.96
N ARG A 224 11.56 10.24 2.18
CA ARG A 224 11.63 10.29 0.72
C ARG A 224 10.50 11.13 0.13
N LEU A 225 9.28 11.03 0.65
CA LEU A 225 8.15 11.87 0.24
C LEU A 225 8.39 13.35 0.51
N GLU A 226 8.93 13.70 1.67
CA GLU A 226 9.33 15.09 1.98
C GLU A 226 10.40 15.58 1.02
N ARG A 227 11.40 14.76 0.69
CA ARG A 227 12.44 15.10 -0.30
C ARG A 227 11.90 15.24 -1.72
N ALA A 228 10.82 14.52 -2.05
CA ALA A 228 10.09 14.68 -3.31
C ALA A 228 9.24 15.96 -3.34
N GLY A 229 9.16 16.71 -2.24
CA GLY A 229 8.51 18.01 -2.14
C GLY A 229 7.10 17.99 -1.54
N LEU A 230 6.65 16.86 -0.98
CA LEU A 230 5.39 16.83 -0.24
C LEU A 230 5.54 17.60 1.08
N LEU A 231 4.48 18.26 1.49
CA LEU A 231 4.44 18.94 2.78
C LEU A 231 4.35 17.88 3.91
N PRO A 232 5.08 18.02 5.04
CA PRO A 232 5.02 17.05 6.14
C PRO A 232 3.60 16.79 6.68
N GLU A 233 2.76 17.83 6.74
CA GLU A 233 1.35 17.74 7.14
C GLU A 233 0.47 16.98 6.14
N HIS A 234 0.93 16.79 4.90
CA HIS A 234 0.28 16.02 3.84
C HIS A 234 0.67 14.53 3.86
N ILE A 235 1.52 14.11 4.79
CA ILE A 235 1.97 12.72 4.90
C ILE A 235 1.36 12.09 6.15
N ALA A 236 0.57 11.04 5.97
CA ALA A 236 0.06 10.20 7.06
C ALA A 236 0.84 8.90 7.11
N VAL A 237 1.23 8.47 8.30
CA VAL A 237 1.96 7.20 8.51
C VAL A 237 1.20 6.35 9.53
N SER A 238 0.89 5.11 9.16
CA SER A 238 0.27 4.15 10.09
C SER A 238 1.21 3.79 11.23
N GLY A 239 0.72 3.90 12.46
CA GLY A 239 1.43 3.43 13.66
C GLY A 239 1.46 1.91 13.81
N ASP A 240 0.55 1.19 13.14
CA ASP A 240 0.38 -0.25 13.31
C ASP A 240 1.50 -1.05 12.63
N CYS A 241 2.05 -2.02 13.37
CA CYS A 241 2.97 -3.02 12.84
C CYS A 241 2.20 -4.31 12.54
N THR A 242 2.24 -4.79 11.30
CA THR A 242 1.54 -6.01 10.89
C THR A 242 2.01 -7.25 11.64
N ALA A 243 3.29 -7.32 11.97
CA ALA A 243 3.86 -8.44 12.72
C ALA A 243 3.58 -8.38 14.24
N CYS A 244 3.32 -7.20 14.80
CA CYS A 244 2.88 -7.06 16.19
C CYS A 244 1.40 -7.39 16.38
N HIS A 245 0.59 -7.24 15.30
CA HIS A 245 -0.86 -7.40 15.33
C HIS A 245 -1.34 -8.44 14.30
N PRO A 246 -0.90 -9.72 14.41
CA PRO A 246 -1.29 -10.77 13.47
C PRO A 246 -2.78 -11.12 13.54
N GLU A 247 -3.46 -10.76 14.63
CA GLU A 247 -4.92 -10.87 14.78
C GLU A 247 -5.67 -9.87 13.90
N LYS A 248 -5.04 -8.74 13.54
CA LYS A 248 -5.62 -7.65 12.75
C LYS A 248 -5.10 -7.64 11.30
N TYR A 249 -3.89 -8.13 11.07
CA TYR A 249 -3.19 -8.05 9.77
C TYR A 249 -2.60 -9.38 9.33
N TRP A 250 -2.45 -9.53 8.02
CA TRP A 250 -1.60 -10.58 7.46
C TRP A 250 -0.13 -10.17 7.61
N SER A 251 0.70 -11.09 8.09
CA SER A 251 2.14 -10.89 8.22
C SER A 251 2.90 -12.08 7.63
N HIS A 252 3.72 -11.82 6.63
CA HIS A 252 4.63 -12.79 6.03
C HIS A 252 5.69 -13.27 7.05
N ARG A 253 6.17 -12.33 7.85
CA ARG A 253 7.18 -12.57 8.90
C ARG A 253 6.68 -13.56 9.96
N VAL A 254 5.47 -13.35 10.46
CA VAL A 254 4.91 -14.17 11.53
C VAL A 254 4.53 -15.56 11.06
N THR A 255 4.03 -15.68 9.82
CA THR A 255 3.48 -16.93 9.28
C THR A 255 4.45 -17.69 8.38
N ASN A 256 5.70 -17.21 8.24
CA ASN A 256 6.69 -17.78 7.30
C ASN A 256 6.13 -17.95 5.88
N GLY A 257 5.30 -16.98 5.44
CA GLY A 257 4.75 -16.94 4.09
C GLY A 257 3.42 -17.67 3.88
N VAL A 258 2.94 -18.46 4.84
CA VAL A 258 1.64 -19.16 4.74
C VAL A 258 0.54 -18.23 5.25
N ARG A 259 -0.11 -17.50 4.33
CA ARG A 259 -1.03 -16.40 4.69
C ARG A 259 -1.90 -15.93 3.52
N GLY A 260 -2.93 -15.18 3.84
CA GLY A 260 -3.64 -14.32 2.89
C GLY A 260 -2.88 -13.01 2.59
N SER A 261 -3.54 -12.05 1.95
CA SER A 261 -3.00 -10.72 1.63
C SER A 261 -3.96 -9.61 2.02
N GLN A 262 -3.43 -8.53 2.54
CA GLN A 262 -4.11 -7.23 2.61
C GLN A 262 -4.05 -6.54 1.26
N ALA A 263 -5.05 -5.69 1.00
CA ALA A 263 -5.04 -4.76 -0.12
C ALA A 263 -5.15 -3.32 0.38
N ALA A 264 -4.50 -2.41 -0.34
CA ALA A 264 -4.79 -0.99 -0.29
C ALA A 264 -5.42 -0.57 -1.61
N VAL A 265 -6.51 0.19 -1.51
CA VAL A 265 -7.34 0.59 -2.65
C VAL A 265 -7.52 2.09 -2.64
N ILE A 266 -7.46 2.70 -3.83
CA ILE A 266 -7.82 4.10 -4.04
C ILE A 266 -8.51 4.28 -5.39
N GLU A 267 -9.58 5.09 -5.41
CA GLU A 267 -10.40 5.36 -6.58
C GLU A 267 -10.86 6.82 -6.57
N LEU A 268 -10.76 7.52 -7.69
CA LEU A 268 -11.41 8.82 -7.89
C LEU A 268 -12.92 8.62 -8.05
N LEU A 269 -13.72 9.27 -7.22
CA LEU A 269 -15.17 9.24 -7.34
C LEU A 269 -15.64 10.04 -8.59
N LYS A 270 -16.72 9.57 -9.23
CA LYS A 270 -17.32 10.20 -10.42
C LYS A 270 -17.95 11.55 -10.11
#